data_27c42f605ad0ad3c11c3f9fcb2ebc243
#
_entry.id   27c42f605ad0ad3c11c3f9fcb2ebc243
#
_cell.length_a   1.000
_cell.length_b   1.000
_cell.length_c   1.000
_cell.angle_alpha   90.00
_cell.angle_beta   90.00
_cell.angle_gamma   90.00
#
_symmetry.space_group_name_H-M   'P 1'
#
loop_
_entity.id
_entity.type
_entity.pdbx_description
1 polymer ?
#
loop_
_entity_poly.entity_id
_entity_poly.type
_entity_poly.pdbx_seq_one_letter_code
_entity_poly.pdbx_strand_id
1 'polypeptide(L)'
;MSQASIGITSRHWPARMRRKVASEYLLEEHGVSLSPATLAKLAVVGGSPPFRKDGPFPIYERTDLDTFATVRLGPLRTSTSDQLQAA
;
A
#
# COMPACT_ATOMS: atom_id res chain seq x y z
N MET A 1 -25.26 16.33 3.89
CA MET A 1 -24.84 16.17 4.14
C MET A 1 -24.05 15.44 4.43
N SER A 2 -24.21 15.04 4.68
CA SER A 2 -23.47 14.11 5.06
C SER A 2 -22.19 14.01 4.48
N GLN A 3 -21.99 14.47 3.47
CA GLN A 3 -20.82 14.41 2.89
C GLN A 3 -19.75 14.96 3.61
N ALA A 4 -20.05 15.80 4.43
CA ALA A 4 -19.02 16.41 5.20
C ALA A 4 -18.27 15.38 5.96
N SER A 5 -18.94 14.49 6.61
CA SER A 5 -18.25 13.52 7.40
C SER A 5 -17.49 12.57 6.52
N ILE A 6 -17.99 12.33 5.37
CA ILE A 6 -17.31 11.46 4.48
C ILE A 6 -16.03 12.05 4.01
N GLY A 7 -16.05 13.32 3.68
CA GLY A 7 -14.88 13.96 3.17
C GLY A 7 -13.77 14.07 4.17
N ILE A 8 -14.09 14.01 5.43
CA ILE A 8 -13.10 14.14 6.45
C ILE A 8 -12.03 13.09 6.38
N THR A 9 -12.44 11.85 6.18
CA THR A 9 -11.49 10.76 6.24
C THR A 9 -11.11 10.22 4.90
N SER A 10 -11.85 10.57 3.86
CA SER A 10 -11.60 10.01 2.57
C SER A 10 -10.81 10.95 1.70
N ARG A 11 -9.71 10.51 1.21
CA ARG A 11 -9.00 11.20 0.15
C ARG A 11 -9.42 10.58 -1.17
N HIS A 12 -9.44 11.41 -2.20
CA HIS A 12 -9.66 10.89 -3.53
C HIS A 12 -8.32 10.45 -4.09
N TRP A 13 -8.15 9.15 -4.25
CA TRP A 13 -6.88 8.62 -4.73
C TRP A 13 -6.98 8.37 -6.23
N PRO A 14 -5.95 8.76 -6.99
CA PRO A 14 -5.95 8.48 -8.42
C PRO A 14 -5.77 7.00 -8.69
N ALA A 15 -6.16 6.58 -9.89
CA ALA A 15 -5.99 5.18 -10.28
C ALA A 15 -4.52 4.78 -10.37
N ARG A 16 -3.66 5.74 -10.71
CA ARG A 16 -2.22 5.52 -10.80
C ARG A 16 -1.52 6.59 -10.01
N MET A 17 -0.47 6.20 -9.32
CA MET A 17 0.21 7.13 -8.43
C MET A 17 1.70 6.89 -8.41
N ARG A 18 2.43 7.98 -8.20
CA ARG A 18 3.87 7.89 -8.04
C ARG A 18 4.19 7.37 -6.65
N ARG A 19 5.47 7.08 -6.44
CA ARG A 19 5.93 6.40 -5.23
C ARG A 19 5.53 7.12 -3.94
N LYS A 20 5.65 8.44 -3.92
CA LYS A 20 5.29 9.19 -2.72
C LYS A 20 3.82 9.01 -2.38
N VAL A 21 2.95 9.16 -3.36
CA VAL A 21 1.51 9.05 -3.14
C VAL A 21 1.15 7.60 -2.85
N ALA A 22 1.82 6.65 -3.51
CA ALA A 22 1.58 5.24 -3.23
C ALA A 22 1.90 4.90 -1.78
N SER A 23 2.99 5.47 -1.25
CA SER A 23 3.35 5.31 0.14
C SER A 23 2.23 5.83 1.06
N GLU A 24 1.69 6.99 0.74
CA GLU A 24 0.60 7.58 1.52
C GLU A 24 -0.66 6.74 1.42
N TYR A 25 -0.96 6.24 0.23
CA TYR A 25 -2.13 5.41 0.02
C TYR A 25 -2.06 4.12 0.85
N LEU A 26 -0.91 3.46 0.82
CA LEU A 26 -0.73 2.24 1.59
C LEU A 26 -0.91 2.49 3.08
N LEU A 27 -0.41 3.61 3.57
CA LEU A 27 -0.54 3.91 4.98
C LEU A 27 -1.97 4.28 5.35
N GLU A 28 -2.58 5.17 4.58
CA GLU A 28 -3.90 5.69 4.95
C GLU A 28 -5.03 4.71 4.69
N GLU A 29 -4.96 3.98 3.59
CA GLU A 29 -6.04 3.07 3.23
C GLU A 29 -5.86 1.66 3.76
N HIS A 30 -4.61 1.24 3.98
CA HIS A 30 -4.35 -0.14 4.36
C HIS A 30 -3.55 -0.28 5.64
N GLY A 31 -3.06 0.82 6.19
CA GLY A 31 -2.26 0.74 7.40
C GLY A 31 -0.89 0.13 7.19
N VAL A 32 -0.44 0.06 5.95
CA VAL A 32 0.86 -0.51 5.61
C VAL A 32 1.88 0.62 5.53
N SER A 33 2.84 0.62 6.44
CA SER A 33 3.82 1.69 6.53
C SER A 33 5.07 1.36 5.73
N LEU A 34 5.18 1.92 4.54
CA LEU A 34 6.34 1.77 3.68
C LEU A 34 6.67 3.13 3.11
N SER A 35 7.82 3.66 3.51
CA SER A 35 8.25 4.97 3.00
C SER A 35 8.61 4.87 1.52
N PRO A 36 8.64 6.02 0.82
CA PRO A 36 9.09 5.99 -0.57
C PRO A 36 10.49 5.40 -0.73
N ALA A 37 11.38 5.64 0.22
CA ALA A 37 12.71 5.07 0.16
C ALA A 37 12.68 3.55 0.28
N THR A 38 11.82 3.04 1.15
CA THR A 38 11.66 1.60 1.31
C THR A 38 11.07 0.98 0.06
N LEU A 39 10.07 1.64 -0.54
CA LEU A 39 9.51 1.15 -1.80
C LEU A 39 10.58 1.09 -2.89
N ALA A 40 11.45 2.10 -2.93
CA ALA A 40 12.53 2.10 -3.90
C ALA A 40 13.48 0.95 -3.66
N LYS A 41 13.80 0.66 -2.42
CA LYS A 41 14.69 -0.44 -2.09
C LYS A 41 14.07 -1.78 -2.48
N LEU A 42 12.78 -1.94 -2.20
CA LEU A 42 12.09 -3.18 -2.56
C LEU A 42 12.05 -3.37 -4.07
N ALA A 43 11.97 -2.28 -4.82
CA ALA A 43 11.96 -2.38 -6.28
C ALA A 43 13.28 -2.93 -6.79
N VAL A 44 14.36 -2.72 -6.06
CA VAL A 44 15.67 -3.23 -6.45
C VAL A 44 15.89 -4.65 -5.96
N VAL A 45 15.58 -4.90 -4.68
CA VAL A 45 15.91 -6.20 -4.07
C VAL A 45 14.79 -7.21 -4.18
N GLY A 46 13.58 -6.79 -4.53
CA GLY A 46 12.43 -7.68 -4.63
C GLY A 46 11.45 -7.44 -3.51
N GLY A 47 10.19 -7.80 -3.75
CA GLY A 47 9.13 -7.63 -2.76
C GLY A 47 8.35 -6.35 -2.89
N SER A 48 8.57 -5.60 -3.95
CA SER A 48 7.82 -4.38 -4.21
C SER A 48 6.42 -4.68 -4.75
N PRO A 49 5.45 -3.80 -4.52
CA PRO A 49 4.22 -3.88 -5.30
C PRO A 49 4.56 -3.74 -6.78
N PRO A 50 3.77 -4.33 -7.66
CA PRO A 50 4.00 -4.15 -9.09
C PRO A 50 3.96 -2.69 -9.49
N PHE A 51 4.77 -2.30 -10.45
CA PHE A 51 4.76 -0.93 -10.93
C PHE A 51 5.12 -0.88 -12.39
N ARG A 52 4.74 0.21 -13.03
CA ARG A 52 5.09 0.51 -14.41
C ARG A 52 6.04 1.67 -14.39
N LYS A 53 6.67 1.95 -15.53
CA LYS A 53 7.57 3.08 -15.63
C LYS A 53 6.98 4.11 -16.58
N ASP A 54 6.99 5.36 -16.14
CA ASP A 54 6.66 6.49 -16.98
C ASP A 54 7.95 7.30 -17.09
N GLY A 55 8.76 6.99 -18.10
CA GLY A 55 10.11 7.53 -18.18
C GLY A 55 10.91 7.03 -17.00
N PRO A 56 11.52 7.94 -16.22
CA PRO A 56 12.28 7.53 -15.04
C PRO A 56 11.39 7.29 -13.81
N PHE A 57 10.08 7.57 -13.89
CA PHE A 57 9.23 7.53 -12.72
C PHE A 57 8.45 6.24 -12.61
N PRO A 58 8.52 5.56 -11.46
CA PRO A 58 7.67 4.39 -11.23
C PRO A 58 6.24 4.83 -10.97
N ILE A 59 5.30 4.08 -11.54
CA ILE A 59 3.87 4.35 -11.41
C ILE A 59 3.22 3.10 -10.84
N TYR A 60 2.48 3.26 -9.76
CA TYR A 60 1.80 2.15 -9.09
C TYR A 60 0.30 2.26 -9.34
N GLU A 61 -0.31 1.16 -9.73
CA GLU A 61 -1.76 1.15 -9.91
C GLU A 61 -2.43 0.88 -8.57
N ARG A 62 -3.52 1.60 -8.30
CA ARG A 62 -4.20 1.49 -7.02
C ARG A 62 -4.63 0.05 -6.74
N THR A 63 -5.15 -0.64 -7.75
CA THR A 63 -5.61 -2.01 -7.57
C THR A 63 -4.47 -2.95 -7.23
N ASP A 64 -3.28 -2.70 -7.79
CA ASP A 64 -2.11 -3.53 -7.47
C ASP A 64 -1.65 -3.26 -6.04
N LEU A 65 -1.75 -2.02 -5.59
CA LEU A 65 -1.41 -1.69 -4.20
C LEU A 65 -2.38 -2.37 -3.24
N ASP A 66 -3.66 -2.43 -3.60
CA ASP A 66 -4.65 -3.10 -2.77
C ASP A 66 -4.32 -4.58 -2.62
N THR A 67 -4.00 -5.24 -3.72
CA THR A 67 -3.63 -6.64 -3.68
C THR A 67 -2.36 -6.86 -2.88
N PHE A 68 -1.37 -6.01 -3.11
CA PHE A 68 -0.11 -6.10 -2.38
C PHE A 68 -0.33 -5.98 -0.88
N ALA A 69 -1.14 -5.02 -0.46
CA ALA A 69 -1.41 -4.80 0.96
C ALA A 69 -2.12 -6.01 1.57
N THR A 70 -3.08 -6.57 0.85
CA THR A 70 -3.82 -7.74 1.33
C THR A 70 -2.89 -8.92 1.55
N VAL A 71 -2.01 -9.17 0.59
CA VAL A 71 -1.06 -10.27 0.71
C VAL A 71 -0.06 -10.03 1.83
N ARG A 72 0.41 -8.79 1.93
CA ARG A 72 1.42 -8.45 2.94
C ARG A 72 0.86 -8.58 4.36
N LEU A 73 -0.39 -8.16 4.57
CA LEU A 73 -0.99 -8.24 5.89
C LEU A 73 -1.34 -9.67 6.29
N GLY A 74 -1.62 -10.49 5.30
CA GLY A 74 -1.90 -11.90 5.56
C GLY A 74 -3.28 -12.12 6.15
N PRO A 75 -3.53 -13.32 6.66
CA PRO A 75 -4.85 -13.67 7.16
C PRO A 75 -5.14 -12.99 8.51
N LEU A 76 -6.40 -12.86 8.80
CA LEU A 76 -6.85 -12.31 10.07
C LEU A 76 -6.36 -13.19 11.20
N ARG A 77 -5.89 -12.57 12.26
CA ARG A 77 -5.40 -13.30 13.41
C ARG A 77 -6.09 -12.82 14.67
N THR A 78 -6.23 -13.70 15.62
CA THR A 78 -6.86 -13.35 16.90
C THR A 78 -5.87 -13.43 18.05
N SER A 79 -4.65 -13.91 17.79
CA SER A 79 -3.65 -14.07 18.82
C SER A 79 -2.26 -14.05 18.19
N THR A 80 -1.30 -13.50 18.89
CA THR A 80 0.07 -13.50 18.39
C THR A 80 0.67 -14.90 18.40
N SER A 81 0.09 -15.82 19.14
CA SER A 81 0.62 -17.19 19.15
C SER A 81 0.39 -17.87 17.81
N ASP A 82 -0.50 -17.36 16.99
CA ASP A 82 -0.69 -17.89 15.65
C ASP A 82 0.59 -17.83 14.85
N GLN A 83 1.38 -16.79 15.08
CA GLN A 83 2.63 -16.65 14.34
C GLN A 83 3.62 -17.74 14.72
N LEU A 84 3.67 -18.07 15.97
CA LEU A 84 4.60 -19.10 16.44
C LEU A 84 4.22 -20.45 15.88
N GLN A 85 2.94 -20.71 15.80
CA GLN A 85 2.50 -21.98 15.27
C GLN A 85 2.74 -22.08 13.78
N ALA A 86 2.65 -20.99 13.10
CA ALA A 86 2.87 -21.00 11.68
C ALA A 86 4.32 -21.19 11.32
N ALA A 87 5.19 -20.84 12.22
CA ALA A 87 6.60 -21.04 11.99
C ALA A 87 6.94 -22.49 12.14
#